data_1eeef99826e3db93bd1dad1b97ad5ccf
#
_entry.id   1eeef99826e3db93bd1dad1b97ad5ccf
#
_cell.length_a   1.000
_cell.length_b   1.000
_cell.length_c   1.000
_cell.angle_alpha   90.00
_cell.angle_beta   90.00
_cell.angle_gamma   90.00
#
_symmetry.space_group_name_H-M   'P 1'
#
loop_
_entity.id
_entity.type
_entity.pdbx_description
1 polymer ?
#
loop_
_entity_poly.entity_id
_entity_poly.type
_entity_poly.pdbx_seq_one_letter_code
_entity_poly.pdbx_strand_id
1 'polypeptide(L)' 'MVTSADASIDGTKLAVLTYNNIWIFEAEDGDYFNGKISWLPITANQCEAVCFDGDDLIITSEQMELFRLPVSELIPVN' A
#
# COMPACT_ATOMS: atom_id res chain seq x y z
N MET A 1 -13.74 -2.50 0.29
CA MET A 1 -13.84 -1.22 -0.43
C MET A 1 -12.48 -0.57 -0.52
N VAL A 2 -12.08 -0.19 -1.71
CA VAL A 2 -10.83 0.54 -1.95
C VAL A 2 -11.06 2.02 -1.67
N THR A 3 -10.21 2.62 -0.83
CA THR A 3 -10.29 4.04 -0.54
C THR A 3 -9.23 4.84 -1.29
N SER A 4 -8.12 4.22 -1.64
CA SER A 4 -7.03 4.88 -2.37
C SER A 4 -6.13 3.83 -3.00
N ALA A 5 -5.43 4.22 -4.05
CA ALA A 5 -4.42 3.36 -4.67
C ALA A 5 -3.36 4.25 -5.31
N ASP A 6 -2.14 3.74 -5.37
CA ASP A 6 -1.02 4.43 -6.02
C ASP A 6 -0.03 3.41 -6.55
N ALA A 7 0.58 3.74 -7.68
CA ALA A 7 1.62 2.91 -8.27
C ALA A 7 3.00 3.53 -8.01
N SER A 8 4.01 2.68 -7.84
CA SER A 8 5.39 3.15 -7.71
C SER A 8 5.85 3.81 -9.01
N ILE A 9 6.87 4.67 -8.91
CA ILE A 9 7.38 5.43 -10.07
C ILE A 9 7.87 4.48 -11.17
N ASP A 10 8.51 3.39 -10.78
CA ASP A 10 9.02 2.41 -11.75
C ASP A 10 7.94 1.46 -12.28
N GLY A 11 6.72 1.57 -11.78
CA GLY A 11 5.60 0.75 -12.24
C GLY A 11 5.61 -0.69 -11.75
N THR A 12 6.52 -1.05 -10.83
CA THR A 12 6.63 -2.44 -10.38
C THR A 12 5.72 -2.79 -9.22
N LYS A 13 5.20 -1.79 -8.51
CA LYS A 13 4.35 -2.02 -7.34
C LYS A 13 3.09 -1.20 -7.39
N LEU A 14 2.01 -1.77 -6.89
CA LEU A 14 0.73 -1.11 -6.72
C LEU A 14 0.32 -1.22 -5.26
N ALA A 15 0.09 -0.09 -4.62
CA ALA A 15 -0.45 -0.04 -3.26
C ALA A 15 -1.95 0.17 -3.31
N VAL A 16 -2.69 -0.59 -2.53
CA VAL A 16 -4.14 -0.46 -2.43
C VAL A 16 -4.51 -0.31 -0.96
N LEU A 17 -5.20 0.76 -0.65
CA LEU A 17 -5.67 1.05 0.70
C LEU A 17 -7.16 0.73 0.79
N THR A 18 -7.51 -0.07 1.78
CA THR A 18 -8.91 -0.32 2.14
C THR A 18 -9.17 0.18 3.55
N TYR A 19 -10.37 0.01 4.06
CA TYR A 19 -10.69 0.45 5.43
C TYR A 19 -9.81 -0.22 6.49
N ASN A 20 -9.45 -1.47 6.28
CA ASN A 20 -8.81 -2.26 7.33
C ASN A 20 -7.40 -2.69 6.99
N ASN A 21 -6.98 -2.54 5.74
CA ASN A 21 -5.74 -3.13 5.28
C ASN A 21 -5.05 -2.27 4.24
N ILE A 22 -3.73 -2.44 4.17
CA ILE A 22 -2.93 -1.98 3.03
C ILE A 22 -2.45 -3.23 2.32
N TRP A 23 -2.53 -3.23 0.99
CA TRP A 23 -2.05 -4.30 0.13
C TRP A 23 -1.00 -3.76 -0.81
N ILE A 24 0.06 -4.53 -1.03
CA ILE A 24 1.06 -4.24 -2.06
C ILE A 24 1.06 -5.41 -3.03
N PHE A 25 0.88 -5.10 -4.30
CA PHE A 25 0.99 -6.04 -5.40
C PHE A 25 2.27 -5.71 -6.17
N GLU A 26 3.19 -6.68 -6.28
CA GLU A 26 4.40 -6.51 -7.08
C GLU A 26 4.16 -7.15 -8.44
N ALA A 27 4.42 -6.39 -9.49
CA ALA A 27 4.21 -6.85 -10.85
C ALA A 27 5.19 -7.97 -11.20
N GLU A 28 4.68 -8.99 -11.87
CA GLU A 28 5.50 -10.01 -12.53
C GLU A 28 5.07 -10.07 -13.99
N ASP A 29 6.03 -9.89 -14.89
CA ASP A 29 5.76 -9.80 -16.33
C ASP A 29 4.67 -8.78 -16.67
N GLY A 30 4.67 -7.66 -15.95
CA GLY A 30 3.71 -6.59 -16.18
C GLY A 30 2.34 -6.82 -15.55
N ASP A 31 2.15 -7.90 -14.80
CA ASP A 31 0.87 -8.22 -14.17
C ASP A 31 1.01 -8.16 -12.65
N TYR A 32 0.27 -7.23 -12.03
CA TYR A 32 0.30 -7.05 -10.58
C TYR A 32 -0.31 -8.22 -9.83
N PHE A 33 -1.24 -8.94 -10.44
CA PHE A 33 -2.00 -9.97 -9.73
C PHE A 33 -1.36 -11.34 -9.78
N ASN A 34 -0.31 -11.51 -10.60
CA ASN A 34 0.44 -12.75 -10.68
C ASN A 34 1.78 -12.69 -9.93
N GLY A 35 2.11 -11.53 -9.35
CA GLY A 35 3.33 -11.37 -8.59
C GLY A 35 3.14 -11.59 -7.10
N LYS A 36 4.06 -11.06 -6.33
CA LYS A 36 4.00 -11.13 -4.88
C LYS A 36 2.92 -10.21 -4.34
N ILE A 37 2.24 -10.68 -3.30
CA ILE A 37 1.24 -9.89 -2.58
C ILE A 37 1.66 -9.81 -1.13
N SER A 38 1.68 -8.61 -0.58
CA SER A 38 1.95 -8.35 0.83
C SER A 38 0.84 -7.50 1.40
N TRP A 39 0.62 -7.58 2.70
CA TRP A 39 -0.45 -6.83 3.33
C TRP A 39 -0.09 -6.47 4.76
N LEU A 40 -0.81 -5.49 5.30
CA LEU A 40 -0.70 -5.13 6.71
C LEU A 40 -2.06 -4.63 7.17
N PRO A 41 -2.58 -5.16 8.29
CA PRO A 41 -3.79 -4.59 8.87
C PRO A 41 -3.47 -3.21 9.44
N ILE A 42 -4.39 -2.27 9.26
CA ILE A 42 -4.26 -0.94 9.81
C ILE A 42 -5.39 -0.69 10.81
N THR A 43 -5.00 -0.19 11.96
CA THR A 43 -5.95 0.15 13.03
C THR A 43 -6.15 1.66 13.15
N ALA A 44 -5.43 2.44 12.38
CA ALA A 44 -5.58 3.88 12.40
C ALA A 44 -6.96 4.27 11.87
N ASN A 45 -7.58 5.24 12.51
CA ASN A 45 -8.90 5.70 12.13
C ASN A 45 -8.88 6.29 10.73
N GLN A 46 -9.62 5.68 9.83
CA GLN A 46 -9.98 6.24 8.54
C GLN A 46 -8.80 6.81 7.75
N CYS A 47 -7.93 5.92 7.31
CA CYS A 47 -6.90 6.31 6.36
C CYS A 47 -7.55 6.70 5.03
N GLU A 48 -7.19 7.85 4.49
CA GLU A 48 -7.79 8.40 3.29
C GLU A 48 -6.97 8.19 2.04
N ALA A 49 -5.65 8.19 2.17
CA ALA A 49 -4.80 8.12 0.99
C ALA A 49 -3.51 7.40 1.28
N VAL A 50 -2.97 6.77 0.25
CA VAL A 50 -1.66 6.14 0.27
C VAL A 50 -0.89 6.59 -0.96
N CYS A 51 0.43 6.83 -0.80
CA CYS A 51 1.31 7.05 -1.94
C CYS A 51 2.69 6.48 -1.64
N PHE A 52 3.43 6.18 -2.71
CA PHE A 52 4.81 5.73 -2.59
C PHE A 52 5.76 6.91 -2.43
N ASP A 53 6.78 6.71 -1.60
CA ASP A 53 7.94 7.58 -1.51
C ASP A 53 9.18 6.67 -1.44
N GLY A 54 9.77 6.40 -2.60
CA GLY A 54 10.85 5.40 -2.69
C GLY A 54 10.35 4.02 -2.26
N ASP A 55 11.01 3.45 -1.25
CA ASP A 55 10.65 2.16 -0.68
C ASP A 55 9.69 2.26 0.50
N ASP A 56 9.15 3.45 0.74
CA ASP A 56 8.21 3.69 1.81
C ASP A 56 6.82 4.02 1.27
N LEU A 57 5.82 3.80 2.09
CA LEU A 57 4.48 4.29 1.87
C LEU A 57 4.21 5.47 2.79
N ILE A 58 3.58 6.50 2.26
CA ILE A 58 3.06 7.61 3.04
C ILE A 58 1.54 7.44 3.09
N ILE A 59 1.00 7.42 4.30
CA ILE A 59 -0.42 7.22 4.53
C ILE A 59 -0.96 8.42 5.28
N THR A 60 -2.05 8.98 4.80
CA THR A 60 -2.70 10.11 5.46
C THR A 60 -4.06 9.69 6.00
N SER A 61 -4.45 10.27 7.14
CA SER A 61 -5.73 10.02 7.77
C SER A 61 -6.65 11.23 7.66
N GLU A 62 -7.93 11.04 7.95
CA GLU A 62 -8.91 12.14 8.04
C GLU A 62 -8.50 13.23 9.01
N GLN A 63 -7.77 12.88 10.04
CA GLN A 63 -7.34 13.84 11.07
C GLN A 63 -6.04 14.53 10.68
N MET A 64 -5.67 14.46 9.42
CA MET A 64 -4.45 15.06 8.86
C MET A 64 -3.17 14.51 9.50
N GLU A 65 -3.22 13.31 10.03
CA GLU A 65 -2.03 12.60 10.48
C GLU A 65 -1.34 11.98 9.28
N LEU A 66 -0.02 11.95 9.33
CA LEU A 66 0.79 11.40 8.26
C LEU A 66 1.69 10.31 8.83
N PHE A 67 1.63 9.13 8.23
CA PHE A 67 2.40 7.98 8.68
C PHE A 67 3.32 7.52 7.55
N ARG A 68 4.55 7.17 7.92
CA ARG A 68 5.51 6.57 6.98
C ARG A 68 5.67 5.10 7.34
N LEU A 69 5.49 4.23 6.36
CA LEU A 69 5.56 2.78 6.54
C LEU A 69 6.51 2.19 5.50
N PRO A 70 7.63 1.58 5.93
CA PRO A 70 8.47 0.86 4.98
C PRO A 70 7.73 -0.34 4.38
N VAL A 71 7.84 -0.51 3.06
CA VAL A 71 7.19 -1.63 2.38
C VAL A 71 7.66 -2.97 2.94
N SER A 72 8.92 -3.03 3.40
CA SER A 72 9.49 -4.25 3.97
C SER A 72 8.79 -4.75 5.23
N GLU A 73 7.99 -3.90 5.88
CA GLU A 73 7.24 -4.31 7.07
C GLU A 73 5.92 -5.01 6.75
N LEU A 74 5.49 -5.02 5.51
CA LEU A 74 4.28 -5.72 5.13
C LEU A 74 4.50 -7.24 5.16
N ILE A 75 3.43 -7.96 5.45
CA ILE A 75 3.46 -9.40 5.61
C ILE A 75 3.19 -10.07 4.26
N PRO A 76 4.09 -10.93 3.77
CA PRO A 76 3.82 -11.66 2.53
C PRO A 76 2.62 -12.59 2.68
N VAL A 77 1.79 -12.65 1.64
CA VAL A 77 0.63 -13.53 1.61
C VAL A 77 1.04 -14.95 1.25
N ASN A 78 2.10 -15.08 0.44
CA ASN A 78 2.55 -16.38 -0.06
C ASN A 78 4.04 -16.59 0.11
#